data_cfdb79ea522a28eac15b24506f9bf4fd
#
_entry.id   cfdb79ea522a28eac15b24506f9bf4fd
#
_cell.length_a   1.000
_cell.length_b   1.000
_cell.length_c   1.000
_cell.angle_alpha   90.00
_cell.angle_beta   90.00
_cell.angle_gamma   90.00
#
_symmetry.space_group_name_H-M   'P 1'
#
loop_
_entity.id
_entity.type
_entity.pdbx_description
1 polymer ?
#
loop_
_entity_poly.entity_id
_entity_poly.type
_entity_poly.pdbx_seq_one_letter_code
_entity_poly.pdbx_strand_id
1 'polypeptide(L)'
;MKEYINEALEKYINKGTYPWHMPGHKRLPLEKLENFWNGVYAHDFTEAKDLDDMHEPEMFIADSLAEMKKVYGTFATYMLVNGSTSGLMTAIHATCHRGDVILAARNCHKAVYNAICMLELEPEYIVPDYVDMRWHCGVNQAMSDKMIDARGKADCETREGTDIRGEGDRETPERVAVNGGDDREVSERTDILGDISPDKLERAIITLITNGRKPSAVIITSPTYEGVISDIGTLAEITHRYGIYLIVDEAQGAHLNFMEGHETAMAQGADIVIESLHKTMPALTQTSLLHVMDPKLDE
;
A
#
# COMPACT_ATOMS: atom_id res chain seq x y z
N MET A 1 15.72 20.16 28.88
CA MET A 1 14.61 21.02 28.50
C MET A 1 13.62 20.16 27.70
N LYS A 2 12.35 20.19 28.03
CA LYS A 2 11.34 19.43 27.25
C LYS A 2 11.17 20.14 25.91
N GLU A 3 11.30 19.41 24.84
CA GLU A 3 11.06 19.90 23.47
C GLU A 3 9.60 19.67 23.11
N TYR A 4 8.91 20.70 22.65
CA TYR A 4 7.52 20.60 22.20
C TYR A 4 7.45 20.29 20.72
N ILE A 5 6.31 19.77 20.27
CA ILE A 5 6.10 19.27 18.88
C ILE A 5 6.52 20.32 17.84
N ASN A 6 6.12 21.58 18.02
CA ASN A 6 6.45 22.65 17.07
C ASN A 6 7.95 22.89 16.96
N GLU A 7 8.66 22.93 18.09
CA GLU A 7 10.12 23.09 18.11
C GLU A 7 10.85 21.94 17.43
N ALA A 8 10.36 20.70 17.63
CA ALA A 8 10.88 19.50 16.99
C ALA A 8 10.66 19.53 15.47
N LEU A 9 9.47 19.94 15.02
CA LEU A 9 9.15 20.07 13.60
C LEU A 9 9.97 21.17 12.93
N GLU A 10 10.11 22.34 13.55
CA GLU A 10 10.96 23.44 13.07
C GLU A 10 12.42 23.00 12.90
N LYS A 11 12.98 22.31 13.91
CA LYS A 11 14.33 21.76 13.80
C LYS A 11 14.46 20.75 12.66
N TYR A 12 13.46 19.89 12.47
CA TYR A 12 13.45 18.91 11.39
C TYR A 12 13.39 19.59 10.02
N ILE A 13 12.53 20.58 9.84
CA ILE A 13 12.40 21.35 8.60
C ILE A 13 13.70 22.05 8.26
N ASN A 14 14.33 22.69 9.26
CA ASN A 14 15.55 23.46 9.12
C ASN A 14 16.81 22.62 8.82
N LYS A 15 16.75 21.27 8.91
CA LYS A 15 17.84 20.40 8.45
C LYS A 15 18.07 20.47 6.93
N GLY A 16 17.13 20.99 6.16
CA GLY A 16 17.25 21.15 4.71
C GLY A 16 17.34 19.84 3.92
N THR A 17 17.00 18.71 4.53
CA THR A 17 17.01 17.41 3.87
C THR A 17 15.81 17.25 2.95
N TYR A 18 16.03 16.70 1.75
CA TYR A 18 14.91 16.38 0.85
C TYR A 18 14.07 15.23 1.44
N PRO A 19 12.73 15.39 1.51
CA PRO A 19 11.86 14.40 2.15
C PRO A 19 11.55 13.23 1.21
N TRP A 20 12.39 12.23 1.15
CA TRP A 20 12.16 11.00 0.40
C TRP A 20 10.99 10.16 0.95
N HIS A 21 10.63 10.39 2.21
CA HIS A 21 9.49 9.77 2.87
C HIS A 21 8.15 10.43 2.49
N MET A 22 7.05 9.81 2.87
CA MET A 22 5.71 10.41 2.78
C MET A 22 5.62 11.70 3.61
N PRO A 23 4.75 12.64 3.29
CA PRO A 23 3.73 12.62 2.25
C PRO A 23 4.25 12.93 0.84
N GLY A 24 3.45 12.57 -0.18
CA GLY A 24 3.78 12.71 -1.61
C GLY A 24 4.03 14.13 -2.09
N HIS A 25 3.43 15.15 -1.46
CA HIS A 25 3.66 16.57 -1.80
C HIS A 25 5.09 17.06 -1.48
N LYS A 26 5.89 16.27 -0.78
CA LYS A 26 7.32 16.55 -0.48
C LYS A 26 7.60 17.92 0.14
N ARG A 27 6.62 18.52 0.83
CA ARG A 27 6.67 19.88 1.40
C ARG A 27 6.89 20.98 0.35
N LEU A 28 6.65 20.67 -0.94
CA LEU A 28 6.74 21.65 -2.00
C LEU A 28 5.44 22.45 -2.08
N PRO A 29 5.52 23.79 -2.16
CA PRO A 29 4.32 24.61 -2.38
C PRO A 29 3.76 24.30 -3.77
N LEU A 30 2.46 24.05 -3.83
CA LEU A 30 1.73 24.02 -5.09
C LEU A 30 1.31 25.45 -5.42
N GLU A 31 1.83 26.05 -6.47
CA GLU A 31 1.59 27.45 -6.86
C GLU A 31 0.10 27.84 -6.88
N LYS A 32 -0.77 26.89 -7.25
CA LYS A 32 -2.22 27.11 -7.27
C LYS A 32 -2.89 27.10 -5.89
N LEU A 33 -2.19 26.72 -4.84
CA LEU A 33 -2.71 26.55 -3.47
C LEU A 33 -2.07 27.53 -2.46
N GLU A 34 -1.26 28.49 -2.89
CA GLU A 34 -0.62 29.45 -1.97
C GLU A 34 -1.65 30.20 -1.11
N ASN A 35 -2.76 30.61 -1.70
CA ASN A 35 -3.83 31.32 -0.99
C ASN A 35 -4.59 30.41 -0.01
N PHE A 36 -4.67 29.11 -0.27
CA PHE A 36 -5.29 28.14 0.62
C PHE A 36 -4.49 27.96 1.90
N TRP A 37 -3.16 27.82 1.80
CA TRP A 37 -2.31 27.61 2.97
C TRP A 37 -2.26 28.79 3.93
N ASN A 38 -2.44 30.01 3.42
CA ASN A 38 -2.47 31.22 4.23
C ASN A 38 -3.76 31.40 5.04
N GLY A 39 -4.75 30.55 4.82
CA GLY A 39 -6.06 30.66 5.48
C GLY A 39 -6.63 29.33 5.95
N VAL A 40 -5.80 28.38 6.41
CA VAL A 40 -6.26 27.04 6.83
C VAL A 40 -7.44 27.11 7.80
N TYR A 41 -7.35 27.96 8.83
CA TYR A 41 -8.45 28.13 9.78
C TYR A 41 -9.71 28.79 9.18
N ALA A 42 -9.56 29.52 8.07
CA ALA A 42 -10.69 30.11 7.37
C ALA A 42 -11.45 29.08 6.49
N HIS A 43 -10.86 27.89 6.31
CA HIS A 43 -11.41 26.78 5.52
C HIS A 43 -11.74 25.56 6.39
N ASP A 44 -11.64 25.69 7.71
CA ASP A 44 -11.95 24.64 8.67
C ASP A 44 -13.40 24.80 9.15
N PHE A 45 -14.29 23.99 8.62
CA PHE A 45 -15.72 24.03 8.86
C PHE A 45 -16.25 22.66 9.27
N THR A 46 -17.38 22.68 9.98
CA THR A 46 -18.25 21.52 10.14
C THR A 46 -19.49 21.67 9.26
N GLU A 47 -20.47 20.80 9.42
CA GLU A 47 -21.79 20.83 8.76
C GLU A 47 -22.62 22.00 9.28
N ALA A 48 -22.37 23.21 8.77
CA ALA A 48 -23.12 24.41 9.08
C ALA A 48 -24.17 24.68 8.01
N LYS A 49 -25.10 25.58 8.30
CA LYS A 49 -26.09 26.02 7.32
C LYS A 49 -25.40 26.54 6.06
N ASP A 50 -25.84 26.08 4.90
CA ASP A 50 -25.31 26.39 3.58
C ASP A 50 -23.94 25.70 3.28
N LEU A 51 -23.52 24.78 4.14
CA LEU A 51 -22.44 23.84 3.89
C LEU A 51 -22.99 22.41 3.74
N ASP A 52 -22.18 21.54 3.11
CA ASP A 52 -22.53 20.14 2.87
C ASP A 52 -22.14 19.26 4.05
N ASP A 53 -22.69 18.04 4.11
CA ASP A 53 -22.38 17.01 5.12
C ASP A 53 -21.69 15.82 4.47
N MET A 54 -20.57 15.39 5.03
CA MET A 54 -19.81 14.23 4.54
C MET A 54 -20.60 12.91 4.64
N HIS A 55 -21.55 12.82 5.58
CA HIS A 55 -22.35 11.61 5.79
C HIS A 55 -23.63 11.58 4.94
N GLU A 56 -24.15 12.76 4.58
CA GLU A 56 -25.33 12.92 3.71
C GLU A 56 -25.06 14.03 2.66
N PRO A 57 -24.11 13.79 1.72
CA PRO A 57 -23.69 14.81 0.77
C PRO A 57 -24.78 15.11 -0.26
N GLU A 58 -25.22 16.36 -0.33
CA GLU A 58 -26.27 16.82 -1.25
C GLU A 58 -25.82 17.97 -2.17
N MET A 59 -24.65 18.59 -1.90
CA MET A 59 -24.17 19.80 -2.59
C MET A 59 -22.78 19.57 -3.21
N PHE A 60 -21.80 20.39 -2.84
CA PHE A 60 -20.46 20.37 -3.44
C PHE A 60 -19.64 19.11 -3.10
N ILE A 61 -19.91 18.47 -1.97
CA ILE A 61 -19.30 17.17 -1.65
C ILE A 61 -19.89 16.11 -2.59
N ALA A 62 -21.23 16.08 -2.76
CA ALA A 62 -21.89 15.18 -3.72
C ALA A 62 -21.38 15.37 -5.14
N ASP A 63 -21.24 16.62 -5.59
CA ASP A 63 -20.68 16.94 -6.91
C ASP A 63 -19.23 16.46 -7.05
N SER A 64 -18.43 16.63 -6.02
CA SER A 64 -17.04 16.17 -5.98
C SER A 64 -16.93 14.64 -6.04
N LEU A 65 -17.76 13.92 -5.28
CA LEU A 65 -17.83 12.46 -5.31
C LEU A 65 -18.31 11.96 -6.68
N ALA A 66 -19.29 12.63 -7.29
CA ALA A 66 -19.76 12.30 -8.63
C ALA A 66 -18.67 12.48 -9.70
N GLU A 67 -17.84 13.50 -9.56
CA GLU A 67 -16.71 13.71 -10.46
C GLU A 67 -15.60 12.67 -10.23
N MET A 68 -15.24 12.36 -8.98
CA MET A 68 -14.31 11.29 -8.65
C MET A 68 -14.77 9.94 -9.23
N LYS A 69 -16.04 9.60 -9.07
CA LYS A 69 -16.64 8.40 -9.66
C LYS A 69 -16.40 8.32 -11.17
N LYS A 70 -16.49 9.43 -11.90
CA LYS A 70 -16.20 9.45 -13.35
C LYS A 70 -14.72 9.28 -13.64
N VAL A 71 -13.86 9.98 -12.88
CA VAL A 71 -12.40 9.92 -13.06
C VAL A 71 -11.87 8.51 -12.84
N TYR A 72 -12.37 7.84 -11.79
CA TYR A 72 -11.92 6.49 -11.42
C TYR A 72 -12.72 5.36 -12.10
N GLY A 73 -13.83 5.67 -12.76
CA GLY A 73 -14.69 4.68 -13.43
C GLY A 73 -15.38 3.72 -12.46
N THR A 74 -15.72 4.18 -11.25
CA THR A 74 -16.25 3.36 -10.17
C THR A 74 -17.78 3.43 -10.08
N PHE A 75 -18.41 2.47 -9.39
CA PHE A 75 -19.82 2.58 -9.04
C PHE A 75 -20.04 3.66 -7.95
N ALA A 76 -19.23 3.64 -6.89
CA ALA A 76 -19.18 4.67 -5.87
C ALA A 76 -17.74 4.95 -5.42
N THR A 77 -17.48 6.18 -4.98
CA THR A 77 -16.19 6.59 -4.41
C THR A 77 -16.44 7.44 -3.18
N TYR A 78 -15.76 7.13 -2.09
CA TYR A 78 -15.88 7.82 -0.80
C TYR A 78 -14.57 8.46 -0.41
N MET A 79 -14.62 9.72 0.04
CA MET A 79 -13.48 10.40 0.65
C MET A 79 -13.32 9.95 2.09
N LEU A 80 -12.10 9.57 2.46
CA LEU A 80 -11.77 9.11 3.80
C LEU A 80 -10.85 10.13 4.49
N VAL A 81 -11.26 10.60 5.67
CA VAL A 81 -10.48 11.55 6.49
C VAL A 81 -9.58 10.86 7.52
N ASN A 82 -9.78 9.56 7.75
CA ASN A 82 -9.00 8.74 8.69
C ASN A 82 -8.02 7.79 8.00
N GLY A 83 -7.62 8.12 6.78
CA GLY A 83 -6.66 7.33 6.00
C GLY A 83 -7.23 6.00 5.49
N SER A 84 -6.44 5.30 4.70
CA SER A 84 -6.78 3.96 4.20
C SER A 84 -6.99 2.93 5.31
N THR A 85 -6.50 3.18 6.53
CA THR A 85 -6.78 2.31 7.69
C THR A 85 -8.28 2.19 7.93
N SER A 86 -9.02 3.31 7.94
CA SER A 86 -10.49 3.26 8.08
C SER A 86 -11.14 2.61 6.87
N GLY A 87 -10.67 2.90 5.66
CA GLY A 87 -11.17 2.28 4.44
C GLY A 87 -11.04 0.75 4.42
N LEU A 88 -9.88 0.22 4.81
CA LEU A 88 -9.67 -1.23 4.92
C LEU A 88 -10.61 -1.86 5.95
N MET A 89 -10.79 -1.21 7.10
CA MET A 89 -11.72 -1.70 8.11
C MET A 89 -13.16 -1.67 7.61
N THR A 90 -13.57 -0.58 6.95
CA THR A 90 -14.91 -0.46 6.34
C THR A 90 -15.13 -1.51 5.26
N ALA A 91 -14.18 -1.72 4.35
CA ALA A 91 -14.28 -2.72 3.29
C ALA A 91 -14.48 -4.15 3.84
N ILE A 92 -13.74 -4.50 4.90
CA ILE A 92 -13.89 -5.81 5.56
C ILE A 92 -15.26 -5.90 6.25
N HIS A 93 -15.73 -4.83 6.90
CA HIS A 93 -17.06 -4.80 7.52
C HIS A 93 -18.20 -4.89 6.51
N ALA A 94 -18.04 -4.33 5.29
CA ALA A 94 -19.03 -4.40 4.24
C ALA A 94 -19.14 -5.79 3.59
N THR A 95 -18.06 -6.58 3.64
CA THR A 95 -17.97 -7.87 2.94
C THR A 95 -18.03 -9.08 3.87
N CYS A 96 -17.84 -8.90 5.17
CA CYS A 96 -17.75 -9.97 6.15
C CYS A 96 -18.65 -9.71 7.35
N HIS A 97 -19.26 -10.77 7.87
CA HIS A 97 -20.01 -10.78 9.11
C HIS A 97 -19.18 -11.45 10.22
N ARG A 98 -19.58 -11.22 11.46
CA ARG A 98 -18.95 -11.85 12.63
C ARG A 98 -18.87 -13.37 12.47
N GLY A 99 -17.67 -13.92 12.61
CA GLY A 99 -17.41 -15.36 12.49
C GLY A 99 -17.20 -15.85 11.06
N ASP A 100 -17.28 -14.97 10.05
CA ASP A 100 -16.97 -15.37 8.67
C ASP A 100 -15.48 -15.67 8.49
N VAL A 101 -15.19 -16.49 7.51
CA VAL A 101 -13.82 -16.76 7.08
C VAL A 101 -13.35 -15.65 6.14
N ILE A 102 -12.17 -15.10 6.39
CA ILE A 102 -11.49 -14.17 5.49
C ILE A 102 -10.12 -14.75 5.08
N LEU A 103 -9.81 -14.71 3.78
CA LEU A 103 -8.51 -15.10 3.25
C LEU A 103 -7.66 -13.84 3.02
N ALA A 104 -6.63 -13.64 3.84
CA ALA A 104 -5.82 -12.43 3.82
C ALA A 104 -4.39 -12.70 3.36
N ALA A 105 -3.84 -11.84 2.50
CA ALA A 105 -2.42 -11.87 2.17
C ALA A 105 -1.58 -11.60 3.43
N ARG A 106 -0.54 -12.40 3.67
CA ARG A 106 0.25 -12.31 4.92
C ARG A 106 1.06 -11.02 5.03
N ASN A 107 1.32 -10.33 3.92
CA ASN A 107 1.97 -9.02 3.85
C ASN A 107 0.99 -7.82 3.94
N CYS A 108 -0.27 -8.05 4.33
CA CYS A 108 -1.26 -6.99 4.45
C CYS A 108 -0.94 -6.00 5.59
N HIS A 109 -1.52 -4.80 5.48
CA HIS A 109 -1.37 -3.78 6.51
C HIS A 109 -2.02 -4.19 7.82
N LYS A 110 -1.50 -3.69 8.97
CA LYS A 110 -2.02 -3.98 10.32
C LYS A 110 -3.52 -3.68 10.51
N ALA A 111 -4.10 -2.78 9.71
CA ALA A 111 -5.54 -2.48 9.74
C ALA A 111 -6.39 -3.72 9.47
N VAL A 112 -5.93 -4.63 8.60
CA VAL A 112 -6.61 -5.89 8.29
C VAL A 112 -6.68 -6.77 9.52
N TYR A 113 -5.57 -6.93 10.26
CA TYR A 113 -5.56 -7.70 11.51
C TYR A 113 -6.47 -7.08 12.58
N ASN A 114 -6.53 -5.75 12.65
CA ASN A 114 -7.43 -5.05 13.56
C ASN A 114 -8.90 -5.32 13.21
N ALA A 115 -9.27 -5.26 11.93
CA ALA A 115 -10.63 -5.56 11.47
C ALA A 115 -11.01 -7.02 11.77
N ILE A 116 -10.10 -7.97 11.50
CA ILE A 116 -10.28 -9.38 11.84
C ILE A 116 -10.59 -9.56 13.33
N CYS A 117 -9.81 -8.92 14.20
CA CYS A 117 -10.03 -8.99 15.65
C CYS A 117 -11.36 -8.33 16.08
N MET A 118 -11.70 -7.17 15.49
CA MET A 118 -12.91 -6.43 15.87
C MET A 118 -14.19 -7.16 15.45
N LEU A 119 -14.19 -7.80 14.30
CA LEU A 119 -15.32 -8.60 13.79
C LEU A 119 -15.30 -10.05 14.26
N GLU A 120 -14.28 -10.46 15.01
CA GLU A 120 -14.09 -11.87 15.41
C GLU A 120 -14.16 -12.82 14.20
N LEU A 121 -13.47 -12.44 13.10
CA LEU A 121 -13.40 -13.27 11.88
C LEU A 121 -12.48 -14.46 12.09
N GLU A 122 -12.68 -15.50 11.28
CA GLU A 122 -11.76 -16.64 11.17
C GLU A 122 -10.74 -16.39 10.06
N PRO A 123 -9.50 -15.94 10.36
CA PRO A 123 -8.54 -15.65 9.34
C PRO A 123 -7.86 -16.90 8.81
N GLU A 124 -7.73 -16.96 7.49
CA GLU A 124 -6.77 -17.79 6.79
C GLU A 124 -5.77 -16.91 6.05
N TYR A 125 -4.53 -17.36 5.95
CA TYR A 125 -3.48 -16.54 5.38
C TYR A 125 -2.86 -17.19 4.15
N ILE A 126 -2.73 -16.38 3.09
CA ILE A 126 -1.95 -16.73 1.92
C ILE A 126 -0.61 -15.98 1.96
N VAL A 127 0.48 -16.73 1.89
CA VAL A 127 1.81 -16.15 1.88
C VAL A 127 2.17 -15.76 0.44
N PRO A 128 2.51 -14.49 0.18
CA PRO A 128 3.00 -14.06 -1.12
C PRO A 128 4.21 -14.87 -1.59
N ASP A 129 4.39 -14.94 -2.90
CA ASP A 129 5.57 -15.55 -3.48
C ASP A 129 6.77 -14.59 -3.35
N TYR A 130 7.99 -15.13 -3.41
CA TYR A 130 9.18 -14.29 -3.46
C TYR A 130 9.44 -13.85 -4.90
N VAL A 131 9.70 -12.55 -5.07
CA VAL A 131 10.00 -11.96 -6.36
C VAL A 131 11.49 -11.62 -6.41
N ASP A 132 12.18 -12.11 -7.43
CA ASP A 132 13.53 -11.69 -7.72
C ASP A 132 13.47 -10.30 -8.39
N MET A 133 13.90 -9.28 -7.68
CA MET A 133 13.90 -7.88 -8.15
C MET A 133 14.62 -7.69 -9.49
N ARG A 134 15.52 -8.58 -9.86
CA ARG A 134 16.22 -8.50 -11.15
C ARG A 134 15.29 -8.64 -12.36
N TRP A 135 14.12 -9.26 -12.18
CA TRP A 135 13.16 -9.52 -13.26
C TRP A 135 12.06 -8.46 -13.38
N HIS A 136 11.77 -7.72 -12.31
CA HIS A 136 10.59 -6.82 -12.25
C HIS A 136 10.89 -5.36 -12.61
N CYS A 137 12.16 -4.97 -12.72
CA CYS A 137 12.51 -3.59 -13.09
C CYS A 137 12.39 -3.28 -14.59
N GLY A 138 11.67 -4.08 -15.39
CA GLY A 138 11.51 -3.84 -16.84
C GLY A 138 12.83 -3.85 -17.65
N VAL A 139 13.91 -4.32 -17.02
CA VAL A 139 15.20 -4.45 -17.67
C VAL A 139 15.12 -5.71 -18.53
N ASN A 140 14.94 -5.54 -19.84
CA ASN A 140 15.01 -6.62 -20.81
C ASN A 140 16.22 -7.51 -20.50
N GLN A 141 16.04 -8.83 -20.55
CA GLN A 141 17.09 -9.84 -20.29
C GLN A 141 18.42 -9.50 -20.97
N ALA A 142 18.36 -8.92 -22.17
CA ALA A 142 19.52 -8.43 -22.92
C ALA A 142 20.25 -7.23 -22.27
N MET A 143 19.59 -6.47 -21.39
CA MET A 143 20.23 -5.41 -20.59
C MET A 143 20.82 -5.97 -19.29
N SER A 144 20.17 -6.97 -18.69
CA SER A 144 20.68 -7.69 -17.52
C SER A 144 22.02 -8.38 -17.84
N ASP A 145 22.08 -9.08 -18.95
CA ASP A 145 23.30 -9.77 -19.41
C ASP A 145 24.44 -8.78 -19.71
N LYS A 146 24.12 -7.61 -20.28
CA LYS A 146 25.10 -6.54 -20.50
C LYS A 146 25.57 -5.86 -19.21
N MET A 147 24.70 -5.75 -18.20
CA MET A 147 25.09 -5.20 -16.87
C MET A 147 25.94 -6.19 -16.08
N ILE A 148 25.69 -7.51 -16.22
CA ILE A 148 26.49 -8.55 -15.60
C ILE A 148 27.89 -8.60 -16.24
N ASP A 149 27.98 -8.51 -17.56
CA ASP A 149 29.28 -8.42 -18.28
C ASP A 149 30.06 -7.14 -17.92
N ALA A 150 29.36 -6.02 -17.76
CA ALA A 150 29.98 -4.74 -17.36
C ALA A 150 30.51 -4.74 -15.90
N ARG A 151 29.85 -5.50 -15.00
CA ARG A 151 30.32 -5.67 -13.60
C ARG A 151 31.36 -6.77 -13.46
N GLY A 152 31.35 -7.79 -14.33
CA GLY A 152 32.30 -8.89 -14.34
C GLY A 152 33.70 -8.49 -14.84
N LYS A 153 33.85 -7.28 -15.43
CA LYS A 153 35.11 -6.69 -15.89
C LYS A 153 35.50 -5.38 -15.20
N ALA A 154 34.86 -5.05 -14.08
CA ALA A 154 35.35 -3.96 -13.25
C ALA A 154 36.60 -4.43 -12.54
N ASP A 155 37.76 -4.24 -13.16
CA ASP A 155 39.07 -4.35 -12.56
C ASP A 155 39.07 -3.53 -11.27
N CYS A 156 39.31 -4.23 -10.16
CA CYS A 156 39.53 -3.63 -8.87
C CYS A 156 40.92 -2.95 -8.87
N GLU A 157 41.00 -1.76 -9.47
CA GLU A 157 42.13 -0.88 -9.22
C GLU A 157 41.98 -0.27 -7.81
N THR A 158 42.74 -0.82 -6.90
CA THR A 158 42.97 -0.32 -5.57
C THR A 158 43.31 1.17 -5.58
N ARG A 159 42.41 2.00 -5.08
CA ARG A 159 42.77 3.35 -4.62
C ARG A 159 43.27 3.26 -3.19
N GLU A 160 44.57 3.42 -3.05
CA GLU A 160 45.25 3.64 -1.78
C GLU A 160 44.72 4.91 -1.09
N GLY A 161 44.45 4.77 0.15
CA GLY A 161 44.77 5.66 1.28
C GLY A 161 44.12 7.02 1.38
N THR A 162 43.21 7.20 2.30
CA THR A 162 43.30 8.26 3.30
C THR A 162 42.76 7.75 4.63
N ASP A 163 43.69 7.58 5.56
CA ASP A 163 43.52 7.29 6.97
C ASP A 163 42.84 8.48 7.67
N ILE A 164 41.64 8.26 8.23
CA ILE A 164 41.10 9.16 9.26
C ILE A 164 40.86 8.32 10.51
N ARG A 165 41.85 8.36 11.41
CA ARG A 165 41.70 7.83 12.76
C ARG A 165 40.78 8.76 13.57
N GLY A 166 39.74 8.20 14.12
CA GLY A 166 38.93 8.79 15.19
C GLY A 166 38.71 7.71 16.24
N GLU A 167 39.44 7.82 17.34
CA GLU A 167 39.29 6.97 18.52
C GLU A 167 37.92 7.18 19.17
N GLY A 168 37.26 6.10 19.56
CA GLY A 168 36.05 6.11 20.35
C GLY A 168 35.64 4.71 20.71
N ASP A 169 36.16 4.21 21.84
CA ASP A 169 35.77 2.94 22.47
C ASP A 169 34.26 2.84 22.70
N ARG A 170 33.63 1.82 22.11
CA ARG A 170 32.39 1.24 22.59
C ARG A 170 32.46 -0.26 22.46
N GLU A 171 32.47 -0.92 23.60
CA GLU A 171 32.38 -2.36 23.76
C GLU A 171 31.15 -2.92 23.03
N THR A 172 31.37 -3.86 22.12
CA THR A 172 30.34 -4.66 21.48
C THR A 172 30.06 -5.87 22.34
N PRO A 173 28.80 -6.23 22.62
CA PRO A 173 28.48 -7.48 23.32
C PRO A 173 28.80 -8.69 22.46
N GLU A 174 29.39 -9.70 23.11
CA GLU A 174 29.81 -10.97 22.54
C GLU A 174 28.67 -11.68 21.80
N ARG A 175 28.93 -12.07 20.56
CA ARG A 175 28.07 -12.99 19.80
C ARG A 175 28.21 -14.39 20.38
N VAL A 176 27.11 -14.91 20.91
CA VAL A 176 26.97 -16.34 21.21
C VAL A 176 26.96 -17.12 19.90
N ALA A 177 28.02 -17.90 19.65
CA ALA A 177 28.10 -18.80 18.51
C ALA A 177 27.17 -19.99 18.75
N VAL A 178 26.11 -20.12 17.92
CA VAL A 178 25.32 -21.34 17.80
C VAL A 178 25.96 -22.19 16.71
N ASN A 179 26.70 -23.22 17.14
CA ASN A 179 27.22 -24.25 16.25
C ASN A 179 26.08 -25.15 15.74
N GLY A 180 25.88 -25.20 14.43
CA GLY A 180 24.99 -26.13 13.76
C GLY A 180 25.18 -25.96 12.24
N GLY A 181 26.05 -26.83 11.69
CA GLY A 181 26.46 -26.73 10.29
C GLY A 181 25.33 -27.01 9.32
N ASP A 182 25.24 -26.15 8.34
CA ASP A 182 24.87 -26.41 6.96
C ASP A 182 25.46 -25.26 6.13
N ASP A 183 26.61 -25.55 5.47
CA ASP A 183 27.26 -24.61 4.55
C ASP A 183 26.42 -24.48 3.26
N ARG A 184 25.23 -23.93 3.35
CA ARG A 184 24.57 -23.33 2.20
C ARG A 184 25.11 -21.94 2.07
N GLU A 185 25.84 -21.67 0.98
CA GLU A 185 26.14 -20.33 0.52
C GLU A 185 24.85 -19.51 0.66
N VAL A 186 24.82 -18.61 1.64
CA VAL A 186 23.83 -17.56 1.71
C VAL A 186 24.20 -16.60 0.58
N SER A 187 23.75 -16.93 -0.64
CA SER A 187 23.71 -15.93 -1.69
C SER A 187 22.90 -14.77 -1.12
N GLU A 188 23.41 -13.56 -1.22
CA GLU A 188 22.65 -12.33 -0.92
C GLU A 188 21.43 -12.31 -1.84
N ARG A 189 20.38 -13.02 -1.47
CA ARG A 189 19.10 -13.00 -2.18
C ARG A 189 18.42 -11.70 -1.84
N THR A 190 18.23 -10.89 -2.85
CA THR A 190 17.37 -9.69 -2.81
C THR A 190 15.91 -10.06 -3.03
N ASP A 191 15.49 -11.22 -2.57
CA ASP A 191 14.12 -11.70 -2.69
C ASP A 191 13.24 -10.87 -1.75
N ILE A 192 12.20 -10.26 -2.28
CA ILE A 192 11.16 -9.55 -1.51
C ILE A 192 9.86 -10.33 -1.57
N LEU A 193 9.03 -10.18 -0.55
CA LEU A 193 7.66 -10.67 -0.60
C LEU A 193 6.91 -9.90 -1.68
N GLY A 194 6.37 -10.61 -2.65
CA GLY A 194 5.80 -10.03 -3.85
C GLY A 194 4.30 -10.26 -3.98
N ASP A 195 3.91 -10.78 -5.12
CA ASP A 195 2.54 -10.99 -5.52
C ASP A 195 1.94 -12.28 -4.95
N ILE A 196 0.64 -12.40 -5.10
CA ILE A 196 -0.08 -13.65 -4.86
C ILE A 196 -0.29 -14.32 -6.22
N SER A 197 0.30 -15.51 -6.41
CA SER A 197 0.05 -16.25 -7.65
C SER A 197 -1.40 -16.74 -7.72
N PRO A 198 -2.03 -16.66 -8.92
CA PRO A 198 -3.40 -17.12 -9.15
C PRO A 198 -3.63 -18.58 -8.74
N ASP A 199 -2.73 -19.47 -9.12
CA ASP A 199 -2.80 -20.90 -8.76
C ASP A 199 -2.79 -21.13 -7.24
N LYS A 200 -2.04 -20.34 -6.51
CA LYS A 200 -1.94 -20.44 -5.05
C LYS A 200 -3.23 -19.97 -4.40
N LEU A 201 -3.81 -18.87 -4.91
CA LEU A 201 -5.09 -18.36 -4.46
C LEU A 201 -6.19 -19.39 -4.69
N GLU A 202 -6.30 -19.93 -5.91
CA GLU A 202 -7.36 -20.88 -6.25
C GLU A 202 -7.27 -22.17 -5.42
N ARG A 203 -6.07 -22.71 -5.23
CA ARG A 203 -5.86 -23.88 -4.35
C ARG A 203 -6.26 -23.60 -2.90
N ALA A 204 -5.95 -22.42 -2.37
CA ALA A 204 -6.35 -22.04 -1.01
C ALA A 204 -7.88 -21.97 -0.89
N ILE A 205 -8.57 -21.32 -1.84
CA ILE A 205 -10.02 -21.22 -1.88
C ILE A 205 -10.66 -22.61 -1.96
N ILE A 206 -10.23 -23.47 -2.89
CA ILE A 206 -10.77 -24.83 -3.04
C ILE A 206 -10.59 -25.63 -1.74
N THR A 207 -9.42 -25.54 -1.11
CA THR A 207 -9.15 -26.23 0.14
C THR A 207 -10.10 -25.77 1.26
N LEU A 208 -10.31 -24.48 1.39
CA LEU A 208 -11.23 -23.91 2.38
C LEU A 208 -12.68 -24.33 2.12
N ILE A 209 -13.15 -24.25 0.87
CA ILE A 209 -14.51 -24.67 0.49
C ILE A 209 -14.74 -26.15 0.77
N THR A 210 -13.75 -26.99 0.42
CA THR A 210 -13.84 -28.45 0.65
C THR A 210 -13.94 -28.79 2.14
N ASN A 211 -13.35 -27.95 3.00
CA ASN A 211 -13.45 -28.08 4.46
C ASN A 211 -14.67 -27.40 5.07
N GLY A 212 -15.62 -26.92 4.25
CA GLY A 212 -16.82 -26.23 4.69
C GLY A 212 -16.59 -24.81 5.21
N ARG A 213 -15.45 -24.19 4.90
CA ARG A 213 -14.99 -22.88 5.38
C ARG A 213 -14.81 -21.91 4.21
N LYS A 214 -15.89 -21.68 3.43
CA LYS A 214 -15.83 -20.74 2.31
C LYS A 214 -15.52 -19.33 2.80
N PRO A 215 -14.48 -18.63 2.26
CA PRO A 215 -14.24 -17.24 2.58
C PRO A 215 -15.36 -16.32 2.07
N SER A 216 -15.73 -15.30 2.84
CA SER A 216 -16.62 -14.21 2.40
C SER A 216 -15.83 -13.22 1.53
N ALA A 217 -14.58 -12.96 1.88
CA ALA A 217 -13.71 -12.06 1.12
C ALA A 217 -12.26 -12.57 1.06
N VAL A 218 -11.59 -12.15 -0.01
CA VAL A 218 -10.13 -12.19 -0.14
C VAL A 218 -9.61 -10.76 -0.05
N ILE A 219 -8.56 -10.52 0.73
CA ILE A 219 -7.88 -9.23 0.79
C ILE A 219 -6.41 -9.35 0.45
N ILE A 220 -5.96 -8.54 -0.50
CA ILE A 220 -4.57 -8.49 -0.95
C ILE A 220 -4.06 -7.04 -0.99
N THR A 221 -2.73 -6.88 -0.93
CA THR A 221 -2.06 -5.58 -1.08
C THR A 221 -1.36 -5.54 -2.43
N SER A 222 -1.78 -4.62 -3.31
CA SER A 222 -1.19 -4.42 -4.64
C SER A 222 -1.40 -2.96 -5.08
N PRO A 223 -0.33 -2.18 -5.34
CA PRO A 223 1.07 -2.57 -5.16
C PRO A 223 1.46 -2.85 -3.71
N THR A 224 2.48 -3.69 -3.51
CA THR A 224 3.11 -3.83 -2.20
C THR A 224 3.89 -2.56 -1.84
N TYR A 225 4.42 -2.49 -0.61
CA TYR A 225 5.28 -1.37 -0.20
C TYR A 225 6.53 -1.23 -1.09
N GLU A 226 7.04 -2.34 -1.59
CA GLU A 226 8.19 -2.44 -2.49
C GLU A 226 7.85 -2.13 -3.94
N GLY A 227 6.55 -1.99 -4.29
CA GLY A 227 6.07 -1.68 -5.63
C GLY A 227 5.74 -2.88 -6.51
N VAL A 228 5.61 -4.07 -5.92
CA VAL A 228 5.19 -5.27 -6.68
C VAL A 228 3.68 -5.23 -6.92
N ILE A 229 3.28 -5.41 -8.16
CA ILE A 229 1.88 -5.41 -8.61
C ILE A 229 1.47 -6.84 -8.92
N SER A 230 0.34 -7.28 -8.36
CA SER A 230 -0.27 -8.59 -8.63
C SER A 230 -1.17 -8.53 -9.87
N ASP A 231 -1.40 -9.69 -10.50
CA ASP A 231 -2.37 -9.86 -11.58
C ASP A 231 -3.80 -9.85 -11.00
N ILE A 232 -4.31 -8.64 -10.72
CA ILE A 232 -5.62 -8.44 -10.10
C ILE A 232 -6.74 -9.02 -10.97
N GLY A 233 -6.63 -8.90 -12.30
CA GLY A 233 -7.65 -9.41 -13.23
C GLY A 233 -7.87 -10.90 -13.06
N THR A 234 -6.82 -11.68 -13.09
CA THR A 234 -6.91 -13.15 -12.88
C THR A 234 -7.37 -13.48 -11.46
N LEU A 235 -6.91 -12.74 -10.44
CA LEU A 235 -7.33 -12.96 -9.06
C LEU A 235 -8.83 -12.65 -8.87
N ALA A 236 -9.36 -11.60 -9.52
CA ALA A 236 -10.77 -11.24 -9.51
C ALA A 236 -11.64 -12.33 -10.20
N GLU A 237 -11.20 -12.81 -11.37
CA GLU A 237 -11.90 -13.91 -12.05
C GLU A 237 -12.00 -15.17 -11.16
N ILE A 238 -10.94 -15.49 -10.44
CA ILE A 238 -10.93 -16.63 -9.52
C ILE A 238 -11.89 -16.39 -8.36
N THR A 239 -11.81 -15.29 -7.66
CA THR A 239 -12.67 -15.01 -6.50
C THR A 239 -14.15 -14.98 -6.88
N HIS A 240 -14.47 -14.31 -7.99
CA HIS A 240 -15.85 -14.23 -8.50
C HIS A 240 -16.42 -15.57 -8.93
N ARG A 241 -15.61 -16.47 -9.49
CA ARG A 241 -16.02 -17.84 -9.84
C ARG A 241 -16.59 -18.59 -8.64
N TYR A 242 -16.07 -18.31 -7.46
CA TYR A 242 -16.52 -18.92 -6.20
C TYR A 242 -17.50 -18.02 -5.42
N GLY A 243 -17.89 -16.86 -5.95
CA GLY A 243 -18.76 -15.89 -5.27
C GLY A 243 -18.14 -15.38 -3.98
N ILE A 244 -16.89 -14.90 -4.06
CA ILE A 244 -16.08 -14.34 -2.97
C ILE A 244 -15.69 -12.94 -3.39
N TYR A 245 -15.81 -11.95 -2.51
CA TYR A 245 -15.39 -10.58 -2.77
C TYR A 245 -13.86 -10.44 -2.80
N LEU A 246 -13.35 -9.61 -3.72
CA LEU A 246 -11.95 -9.23 -3.77
C LEU A 246 -11.75 -7.80 -3.30
N ILE A 247 -11.09 -7.63 -2.17
CA ILE A 247 -10.68 -6.34 -1.63
C ILE A 247 -9.20 -6.12 -1.96
N VAL A 248 -8.87 -4.96 -2.56
CA VAL A 248 -7.50 -4.61 -2.87
C VAL A 248 -7.06 -3.39 -2.06
N ASP A 249 -6.05 -3.57 -1.24
CA ASP A 249 -5.30 -2.47 -0.62
C ASP A 249 -4.33 -1.90 -1.65
N GLU A 250 -4.79 -0.90 -2.41
CA GLU A 250 -4.02 -0.15 -3.40
C GLU A 250 -3.44 1.15 -2.81
N ALA A 251 -3.19 1.16 -1.50
CA ALA A 251 -2.71 2.35 -0.80
C ALA A 251 -1.39 2.92 -1.35
N GLN A 252 -0.56 2.12 -2.02
CA GLN A 252 0.67 2.57 -2.69
C GLN A 252 0.44 2.88 -4.18
N GLY A 253 -0.75 2.65 -4.72
CA GLY A 253 -1.08 2.69 -6.14
C GLY A 253 -1.89 3.89 -6.62
N ALA A 254 -2.26 4.86 -5.76
CA ALA A 254 -3.16 5.97 -6.11
C ALA A 254 -2.74 6.77 -7.36
N HIS A 255 -1.46 6.79 -7.71
CA HIS A 255 -0.94 7.45 -8.91
C HIS A 255 -1.13 6.63 -10.18
N LEU A 256 -1.37 5.32 -10.08
CA LEU A 256 -1.43 4.40 -11.23
C LEU A 256 -2.60 4.74 -12.16
N ASN A 257 -3.72 5.25 -11.63
CA ASN A 257 -4.86 5.70 -12.43
C ASN A 257 -4.50 6.82 -13.45
N PHE A 258 -3.39 7.51 -13.22
CA PHE A 258 -2.93 8.64 -14.03
C PHE A 258 -1.68 8.31 -14.85
N MET A 259 -1.25 7.05 -14.88
CA MET A 259 -0.09 6.58 -15.63
C MET A 259 -0.52 5.81 -16.87
N GLU A 260 0.00 6.21 -18.04
CA GLU A 260 -0.25 5.48 -19.28
C GLU A 260 0.26 4.03 -19.21
N GLY A 261 -0.58 3.10 -19.67
CA GLY A 261 -0.24 1.68 -19.72
C GLY A 261 -0.41 0.91 -18.42
N HIS A 262 -0.95 1.55 -17.38
CA HIS A 262 -1.36 0.89 -16.14
C HIS A 262 -2.88 0.75 -16.05
N GLU A 263 -3.32 -0.42 -15.61
CA GLU A 263 -4.71 -0.66 -15.23
C GLU A 263 -4.79 -0.74 -13.70
N THR A 264 -5.69 0.05 -13.13
CA THR A 264 -5.95 0.05 -11.68
C THR A 264 -6.63 -1.25 -11.24
N ALA A 265 -6.59 -1.56 -9.95
CA ALA A 265 -7.30 -2.72 -9.42
C ALA A 265 -8.82 -2.65 -9.70
N MET A 266 -9.39 -1.45 -9.75
CA MET A 266 -10.79 -1.22 -10.14
C MET A 266 -11.07 -1.67 -11.57
N ALA A 267 -10.24 -1.26 -12.52
CA ALA A 267 -10.39 -1.61 -13.93
C ALA A 267 -10.20 -3.11 -14.17
N GLN A 268 -9.42 -3.77 -13.32
CA GLN A 268 -9.14 -5.20 -13.38
C GLN A 268 -10.20 -6.06 -12.67
N GLY A 269 -11.22 -5.46 -12.04
CA GLY A 269 -12.36 -6.18 -11.48
C GLY A 269 -12.34 -6.44 -9.97
N ALA A 270 -11.53 -5.74 -9.19
CA ALA A 270 -11.68 -5.76 -7.74
C ALA A 270 -13.04 -5.20 -7.31
N ASP A 271 -13.66 -5.74 -6.25
CA ASP A 271 -14.96 -5.30 -5.77
C ASP A 271 -14.88 -4.04 -4.92
N ILE A 272 -13.85 -3.95 -4.07
CA ILE A 272 -13.52 -2.77 -3.27
C ILE A 272 -12.03 -2.49 -3.37
N VAL A 273 -11.68 -1.22 -3.58
CA VAL A 273 -10.29 -0.76 -3.64
C VAL A 273 -10.07 0.41 -2.70
N ILE A 274 -8.97 0.40 -1.98
CA ILE A 274 -8.62 1.47 -1.04
C ILE A 274 -7.30 2.11 -1.48
N GLU A 275 -7.33 3.42 -1.73
CA GLU A 275 -6.16 4.21 -2.10
C GLU A 275 -5.76 5.21 -1.01
N SER A 276 -4.46 5.41 -0.81
CA SER A 276 -3.92 6.49 0.02
C SER A 276 -3.37 7.60 -0.87
N LEU A 277 -4.12 8.65 -1.09
CA LEU A 277 -3.67 9.77 -1.93
C LEU A 277 -2.39 10.40 -1.39
N HIS A 278 -2.28 10.55 -0.07
CA HIS A 278 -1.13 11.20 0.58
C HIS A 278 0.20 10.45 0.43
N LYS A 279 0.20 9.17 0.02
CA LYS A 279 1.44 8.40 -0.16
C LYS A 279 2.15 8.72 -1.46
N THR A 280 1.41 8.80 -2.55
CA THR A 280 1.95 8.91 -3.91
C THR A 280 1.45 10.13 -4.68
N MET A 281 0.36 10.77 -4.22
CA MET A 281 -0.21 11.97 -4.81
C MET A 281 0.08 13.22 -3.95
N PRO A 282 0.02 14.45 -4.51
CA PRO A 282 0.24 15.69 -3.77
C PRO A 282 -0.98 16.06 -2.88
N ALA A 283 -1.25 15.23 -1.89
CA ALA A 283 -2.37 15.38 -0.97
C ALA A 283 -1.91 15.48 0.49
N LEU A 284 -2.76 16.02 1.36
CA LEU A 284 -2.50 16.09 2.80
C LEU A 284 -2.50 14.69 3.41
N THR A 285 -1.74 14.54 4.49
CA THR A 285 -1.66 13.28 5.24
C THR A 285 -3.05 12.82 5.68
N GLN A 286 -3.29 11.52 5.63
CA GLN A 286 -4.54 10.81 5.89
C GLN A 286 -5.62 10.94 4.79
N THR A 287 -5.41 11.73 3.74
CA THR A 287 -6.31 11.75 2.59
C THR A 287 -6.27 10.39 1.88
N SER A 288 -7.43 9.78 1.73
CA SER A 288 -7.57 8.50 1.04
C SER A 288 -8.95 8.36 0.43
N LEU A 289 -9.10 7.38 -0.46
CA LEU A 289 -10.36 7.05 -1.12
C LEU A 289 -10.69 5.58 -0.87
N LEU A 290 -11.99 5.30 -0.82
CA LEU A 290 -12.56 3.96 -0.91
C LEU A 290 -13.43 3.93 -2.16
N HIS A 291 -13.17 2.97 -3.02
CA HIS A 291 -13.87 2.75 -4.27
C HIS A 291 -14.69 1.46 -4.19
N VAL A 292 -15.95 1.54 -4.58
CA VAL A 292 -16.87 0.39 -4.64
C VAL A 292 -17.21 0.14 -6.08
N MET A 293 -17.07 -1.11 -6.52
CA MET A 293 -17.36 -1.54 -7.89
C MET A 293 -18.66 -2.36 -7.98
N ASP A 294 -19.01 -3.14 -6.94
CA ASP A 294 -20.27 -3.86 -6.89
C ASP A 294 -21.36 -3.00 -6.21
N PRO A 295 -22.47 -2.67 -6.94
CA PRO A 295 -23.59 -1.92 -6.37
C PRO A 295 -24.19 -2.51 -5.10
N LYS A 296 -24.07 -3.81 -4.87
CA LYS A 296 -24.59 -4.48 -3.68
C LYS A 296 -23.85 -4.14 -2.39
N LEU A 297 -22.67 -3.55 -2.52
CA LEU A 297 -21.83 -3.16 -1.38
C LEU A 297 -21.99 -1.68 -1.03
N ASP A 298 -22.91 -0.95 -1.69
CA ASP A 298 -23.18 0.47 -1.49
C ASP A 298 -24.34 0.73 -0.49
N GLU A 299 -24.86 -0.31 0.14
CA GLU A 299 -25.88 -0.22 1.21
C GLU A 299 -25.21 -0.21 2.60
#